data_fea05666535811773aaa700edad45b83
#
_entry.id   fea05666535811773aaa700edad45b83
#
_cell.length_a   1.000
_cell.length_b   1.000
_cell.length_c   1.000
_cell.angle_alpha   90.00
_cell.angle_beta   90.00
_cell.angle_gamma   90.00
#
_symmetry.space_group_name_H-M   'P 1'
#
loop_
_entity.id
_entity.type
_entity.pdbx_description
1 polymer ?
#
loop_
_entity_poly.entity_id
_entity_poly.type
_entity_poly.pdbx_seq_one_letter_code
_entity_poly.pdbx_strand_id
1 'polypeptide(L)'
;MLNNKKGITLIALVVTVVVLIILAGVSINAVLGDNGIIKKANQAASVTKEAEVKEAINRTILEFYLTDDYETLEDFLKAKVTEGKIDSVTKNADGTLTVKKGEYSVTVENKTNSSGGSSSGGSTGGETQTPEITVSGIKVVADNTGTGSAITEADSVYLGNTLYITFSHSITGGTTTVDNPIPYAVTKNGTYTFTVTGTVNGKSYTKNVSVTVNQFKDVYEYMQTNTKVTYSDGDVWVPEEFKIAKDSASTVQGGIVIEDKDGNQFVWVPVATIADYKRTWYTGGGSFSSYSEALPEDEKTSVERYKGFYIGRYEAGDKDSTEASTPDLRTWSSSTSNKISIKANQAPYNYVTRTQAVSLSEGFSTKQGYKAKTKLVSSYAWDTTIEFIQKVNSDYGNSSEEGNYHDTTFSYTDITGASKTKKKNSSVLIPTGQTTPVCNIYDMGGNVFEWTTESYSDTDSPDAYRGGNFSFHFADFPAGGRGYGSAGAYDIVGFRLTLFM
;
A
#
# COMPACT_ATOMS: atom_id res chain seq x y z
N MET A 1 -17.69 29.56 59.78
CA MET A 1 -17.42 29.18 58.34
C MET A 1 -18.26 27.99 57.99
N LEU A 2 -19.36 28.19 57.26
CA LEU A 2 -20.29 27.15 56.86
C LEU A 2 -19.75 26.52 55.54
N ASN A 3 -19.37 25.26 55.60
CA ASN A 3 -18.88 24.50 54.48
C ASN A 3 -20.07 24.09 53.59
N ASN A 4 -20.26 24.77 52.48
CA ASN A 4 -21.36 24.58 51.55
C ASN A 4 -21.05 23.32 50.66
N LYS A 5 -21.38 22.14 51.17
CA LYS A 5 -21.37 20.89 50.36
C LYS A 5 -22.56 20.94 49.42
N LYS A 6 -22.32 21.32 48.16
CA LYS A 6 -23.30 21.14 47.08
C LYS A 6 -23.49 19.66 46.81
N GLY A 7 -24.60 19.09 47.30
CA GLY A 7 -24.99 17.73 46.96
C GLY A 7 -25.40 17.65 45.49
N ILE A 8 -25.07 16.55 44.83
CA ILE A 8 -25.57 16.23 43.50
C ILE A 8 -27.09 16.10 43.59
N THR A 9 -27.81 16.81 42.72
CA THR A 9 -29.29 16.74 42.72
C THR A 9 -29.71 15.31 42.30
N LEU A 10 -30.82 14.80 42.87
CA LEU A 10 -31.37 13.50 42.57
C LEU A 10 -31.55 13.28 41.08
N ILE A 11 -31.94 14.33 40.34
CA ILE A 11 -32.09 14.33 38.89
C ILE A 11 -30.73 14.07 38.18
N ALA A 12 -29.65 14.75 38.60
CA ALA A 12 -28.33 14.55 38.03
C ALA A 12 -27.83 13.13 38.28
N LEU A 13 -28.09 12.54 39.44
CA LEU A 13 -27.73 11.16 39.75
C LEU A 13 -28.49 10.17 38.87
N VAL A 14 -29.82 10.35 38.71
CA VAL A 14 -30.68 9.51 37.89
C VAL A 14 -30.25 9.58 36.41
N VAL A 15 -30.01 10.76 35.88
CA VAL A 15 -29.52 10.94 34.48
C VAL A 15 -28.18 10.26 34.28
N THR A 16 -27.24 10.41 35.22
CA THR A 16 -25.93 9.74 35.13
C THR A 16 -26.06 8.23 35.12
N VAL A 17 -26.90 7.66 35.97
CA VAL A 17 -27.13 6.20 36.03
C VAL A 17 -27.79 5.70 34.73
N VAL A 18 -28.80 6.42 34.20
CA VAL A 18 -29.46 6.04 32.94
C VAL A 18 -28.46 6.09 31.77
N VAL A 19 -27.62 7.15 31.68
CA VAL A 19 -26.59 7.25 30.64
C VAL A 19 -25.57 6.12 30.76
N LEU A 20 -25.14 5.76 31.97
CA LEU A 20 -24.21 4.63 32.18
C LEU A 20 -24.83 3.29 31.78
N ILE A 21 -26.12 3.06 32.06
CA ILE A 21 -26.82 1.83 31.62
C ILE A 21 -26.91 1.76 30.10
N ILE A 22 -27.25 2.87 29.44
CA ILE A 22 -27.32 2.94 27.96
C ILE A 22 -25.93 2.69 27.36
N LEU A 23 -24.88 3.36 27.87
CA LEU A 23 -23.51 3.16 27.38
C LEU A 23 -23.03 1.73 27.59
N ALA A 24 -23.33 1.13 28.76
CA ALA A 24 -23.00 -0.26 29.03
C ALA A 24 -23.74 -1.21 28.06
N GLY A 25 -25.03 -0.97 27.82
CA GLY A 25 -25.84 -1.79 26.88
C GLY A 25 -25.34 -1.69 25.44
N VAL A 26 -24.97 -0.49 24.97
CA VAL A 26 -24.37 -0.29 23.62
C VAL A 26 -23.02 -0.97 23.52
N SER A 27 -22.17 -0.85 24.56
CA SER A 27 -20.84 -1.47 24.58
C SER A 27 -20.93 -3.00 24.59
N ILE A 28 -21.83 -3.58 25.37
CA ILE A 28 -22.05 -5.03 25.42
C ILE A 28 -22.57 -5.55 24.07
N ASN A 29 -23.50 -4.86 23.46
CA ASN A 29 -24.03 -5.27 22.15
C ASN A 29 -22.99 -5.13 21.03
N ALA A 30 -22.10 -4.14 21.08
CA ALA A 30 -21.00 -4.00 20.13
C ALA A 30 -19.96 -5.11 20.25
N VAL A 31 -19.79 -5.70 21.44
CA VAL A 31 -18.83 -6.77 21.68
C VAL A 31 -19.46 -8.17 21.51
N LEU A 32 -20.65 -8.41 22.04
CA LEU A 32 -21.31 -9.73 22.13
C LEU A 32 -22.52 -9.87 21.20
N GLY A 33 -23.05 -8.79 20.62
CA GLY A 33 -24.23 -8.84 19.75
C GLY A 33 -23.99 -9.61 18.45
N ASP A 34 -25.05 -9.84 17.67
CA ASP A 34 -25.00 -10.62 16.41
C ASP A 34 -24.02 -10.07 15.37
N ASN A 35 -23.72 -8.79 15.41
CA ASN A 35 -22.69 -8.11 14.63
C ASN A 35 -21.46 -7.71 15.47
N GLY A 36 -21.34 -8.25 16.69
CA GLY A 36 -20.28 -7.90 17.63
C GLY A 36 -18.89 -8.41 17.24
N ILE A 37 -17.86 -7.75 17.78
CA ILE A 37 -16.45 -8.03 17.47
C ILE A 37 -16.08 -9.49 17.75
N ILE A 38 -16.58 -10.09 18.85
CA ILE A 38 -16.29 -11.49 19.19
C ILE A 38 -16.86 -12.46 18.17
N LYS A 39 -18.09 -12.22 17.69
CA LYS A 39 -18.71 -13.09 16.68
C LYS A 39 -18.00 -12.98 15.33
N LYS A 40 -17.61 -11.76 14.92
CA LYS A 40 -16.79 -11.55 13.71
C LYS A 40 -15.40 -12.16 13.84
N ALA A 41 -14.76 -12.04 14.99
CA ALA A 41 -13.46 -12.67 15.25
C ALA A 41 -13.54 -14.20 15.19
N ASN A 42 -14.59 -14.81 15.78
CA ASN A 42 -14.81 -16.24 15.71
C ASN A 42 -15.15 -16.72 14.29
N GLN A 43 -15.92 -15.95 13.53
CA GLN A 43 -16.18 -16.24 12.11
C GLN A 43 -14.90 -16.15 11.27
N ALA A 44 -14.08 -15.11 11.45
CA ALA A 44 -12.78 -14.97 10.78
C ALA A 44 -11.84 -16.11 11.14
N ALA A 45 -11.74 -16.48 12.43
CA ALA A 45 -10.92 -17.60 12.88
C ALA A 45 -11.43 -18.95 12.30
N SER A 46 -12.75 -19.15 12.16
CA SER A 46 -13.34 -20.33 11.52
C SER A 46 -13.00 -20.40 10.04
N VAL A 47 -13.10 -19.29 9.30
CA VAL A 47 -12.75 -19.22 7.86
C VAL A 47 -11.26 -19.48 7.65
N THR A 48 -10.39 -18.92 8.50
CA THR A 48 -8.95 -19.15 8.43
C THR A 48 -8.63 -20.63 8.69
N LYS A 49 -9.23 -21.23 9.70
CA LYS A 49 -9.04 -22.65 10.03
C LYS A 49 -9.57 -23.57 8.93
N GLU A 50 -10.68 -23.22 8.32
CA GLU A 50 -11.22 -23.95 7.15
C GLU A 50 -10.24 -23.92 5.98
N ALA A 51 -9.68 -22.74 5.67
CA ALA A 51 -8.69 -22.57 4.59
C ALA A 51 -7.41 -23.38 4.85
N GLU A 52 -6.86 -23.33 6.07
CA GLU A 52 -5.69 -24.10 6.47
C GLU A 52 -5.91 -25.61 6.35
N VAL A 53 -7.09 -26.11 6.79
CA VAL A 53 -7.40 -27.55 6.71
C VAL A 53 -7.60 -27.99 5.27
N LYS A 54 -8.28 -27.19 4.44
CA LYS A 54 -8.43 -27.49 3.00
C LYS A 54 -7.07 -27.47 2.28
N GLU A 55 -6.18 -26.53 2.61
CA GLU A 55 -4.82 -26.51 2.07
C GLU A 55 -4.04 -27.76 2.48
N ALA A 56 -4.13 -28.20 3.74
CA ALA A 56 -3.49 -29.42 4.20
C ALA A 56 -3.99 -30.67 3.47
N ILE A 57 -5.30 -30.79 3.22
CA ILE A 57 -5.88 -31.87 2.41
C ILE A 57 -5.34 -31.80 0.98
N ASN A 58 -5.34 -30.64 0.33
CA ASN A 58 -4.85 -30.47 -1.04
C ASN A 58 -3.35 -30.79 -1.15
N ARG A 59 -2.55 -30.41 -0.15
CA ARG A 59 -1.13 -30.78 -0.10
C ARG A 59 -0.94 -32.31 -0.03
N THR A 60 -1.75 -32.98 0.79
CA THR A 60 -1.73 -34.45 0.85
C THR A 60 -2.14 -35.08 -0.48
N ILE A 61 -3.10 -34.50 -1.19
CA ILE A 61 -3.49 -34.98 -2.54
C ILE A 61 -2.36 -34.77 -3.56
N LEU A 62 -1.63 -33.66 -3.48
CA LEU A 62 -0.49 -33.39 -4.35
C LEU A 62 0.66 -34.39 -4.13
N GLU A 63 0.85 -34.93 -2.92
CA GLU A 63 1.83 -35.96 -2.64
C GLU A 63 1.61 -37.22 -3.50
N PHE A 64 0.35 -37.54 -3.86
CA PHE A 64 0.02 -38.68 -4.75
C PHE A 64 0.69 -38.57 -6.11
N TYR A 65 0.75 -37.35 -6.67
CA TYR A 65 1.36 -37.13 -8.00
C TYR A 65 2.90 -37.13 -7.98
N LEU A 66 3.49 -37.19 -6.79
CA LEU A 66 4.94 -37.20 -6.56
C LEU A 66 5.46 -38.59 -6.16
N THR A 67 4.57 -39.59 -6.03
CA THR A 67 4.94 -40.98 -5.71
C THR A 67 4.34 -41.95 -6.72
N ASP A 68 5.09 -42.99 -7.04
CA ASP A 68 4.65 -44.08 -7.90
C ASP A 68 4.18 -45.31 -7.10
N ASP A 69 4.10 -45.21 -5.77
CA ASP A 69 3.82 -46.33 -4.87
C ASP A 69 2.33 -46.74 -4.84
N TYR A 70 1.43 -45.94 -5.45
CA TYR A 70 -0.01 -46.22 -5.44
C TYR A 70 -0.62 -46.08 -6.81
N GLU A 71 -1.44 -47.07 -7.21
CA GLU A 71 -2.12 -47.06 -8.51
C GLU A 71 -3.27 -46.07 -8.59
N THR A 72 -3.98 -45.82 -7.46
CA THR A 72 -5.12 -44.93 -7.43
C THR A 72 -4.99 -43.88 -6.31
N LEU A 73 -5.58 -42.69 -6.52
CA LEU A 73 -5.68 -41.66 -5.50
C LEU A 73 -6.47 -42.16 -4.28
N GLU A 74 -7.47 -43.05 -4.50
CA GLU A 74 -8.25 -43.66 -3.43
C GLU A 74 -7.36 -44.47 -2.48
N ASP A 75 -6.51 -45.35 -3.00
CA ASP A 75 -5.61 -46.22 -2.22
C ASP A 75 -4.55 -45.40 -1.49
N PHE A 76 -3.98 -44.38 -2.13
CA PHE A 76 -3.07 -43.44 -1.52
C PHE A 76 -3.72 -42.71 -0.34
N LEU A 77 -4.91 -42.15 -0.54
CA LEU A 77 -5.59 -41.39 0.54
C LEU A 77 -6.04 -42.32 1.68
N LYS A 78 -6.40 -43.57 1.43
CA LYS A 78 -6.66 -44.55 2.49
C LYS A 78 -5.42 -44.82 3.33
N ALA A 79 -4.24 -44.89 2.71
CA ALA A 79 -2.99 -44.98 3.46
C ALA A 79 -2.74 -43.75 4.31
N LYS A 80 -3.05 -42.54 3.81
CA LYS A 80 -2.93 -41.28 4.59
C LYS A 80 -3.91 -41.18 5.74
N VAL A 81 -5.06 -41.86 5.68
CA VAL A 81 -5.95 -42.04 6.85
C VAL A 81 -5.26 -42.86 7.91
N THR A 82 -4.59 -43.94 7.54
CA THR A 82 -3.85 -44.80 8.48
C THR A 82 -2.65 -44.06 9.11
N GLU A 83 -2.03 -43.14 8.37
CA GLU A 83 -0.97 -42.26 8.85
C GLU A 83 -1.48 -41.10 9.78
N GLY A 84 -2.80 -40.92 9.91
CA GLY A 84 -3.39 -39.82 10.69
C GLY A 84 -3.29 -38.43 10.02
N LYS A 85 -2.92 -38.35 8.76
CA LYS A 85 -2.82 -37.09 8.03
C LYS A 85 -4.19 -36.51 7.62
N ILE A 86 -5.16 -37.40 7.35
CA ILE A 86 -6.58 -37.11 7.10
C ILE A 86 -7.44 -38.06 7.92
N ASP A 87 -8.72 -37.73 8.15
CA ASP A 87 -9.58 -38.54 9.03
C ASP A 87 -10.35 -39.61 8.30
N SER A 88 -10.83 -39.32 7.08
CA SER A 88 -11.54 -40.31 6.27
C SER A 88 -11.54 -39.96 4.79
N VAL A 89 -11.75 -40.99 3.99
CA VAL A 89 -11.99 -40.92 2.53
C VAL A 89 -13.23 -41.73 2.21
N THR A 90 -14.16 -41.13 1.49
CA THR A 90 -15.40 -41.79 1.05
C THR A 90 -15.52 -41.68 -0.46
N LYS A 91 -15.75 -42.80 -1.13
CA LYS A 91 -16.05 -42.82 -2.56
C LYS A 91 -17.53 -42.52 -2.76
N ASN A 92 -17.83 -41.51 -3.55
CA ASN A 92 -19.17 -41.11 -3.91
C ASN A 92 -19.77 -41.95 -5.05
N ALA A 93 -21.08 -41.92 -5.22
CA ALA A 93 -21.77 -42.66 -6.26
C ALA A 93 -21.39 -42.20 -7.68
N ASP A 94 -20.91 -40.97 -7.84
CA ASP A 94 -20.40 -40.38 -9.09
C ASP A 94 -18.93 -40.73 -9.38
N GLY A 95 -18.27 -41.53 -8.50
CA GLY A 95 -16.89 -41.92 -8.63
C GLY A 95 -15.87 -40.94 -8.04
N THR A 96 -16.29 -39.77 -7.56
CA THR A 96 -15.43 -38.81 -6.83
C THR A 96 -15.11 -39.31 -5.43
N LEU A 97 -14.07 -38.71 -4.81
CA LEU A 97 -13.67 -38.98 -3.43
C LEU A 97 -13.93 -37.79 -2.55
N THR A 98 -14.62 -37.98 -1.44
CA THR A 98 -14.72 -36.98 -0.38
C THR A 98 -13.69 -37.26 0.69
N VAL A 99 -12.74 -36.35 0.87
CA VAL A 99 -11.66 -36.39 1.86
C VAL A 99 -12.02 -35.49 3.02
N LYS A 100 -11.95 -35.98 4.25
CA LYS A 100 -12.35 -35.24 5.46
C LYS A 100 -11.18 -35.11 6.44
N LYS A 101 -11.06 -33.92 7.05
CA LYS A 101 -10.17 -33.64 8.18
C LYS A 101 -10.85 -32.65 9.15
N GLY A 102 -11.08 -33.07 10.40
CA GLY A 102 -11.90 -32.34 11.35
C GLY A 102 -13.35 -32.21 10.86
N GLU A 103 -13.84 -30.99 10.89
CA GLU A 103 -15.21 -30.66 10.42
C GLU A 103 -15.28 -30.34 8.93
N TYR A 104 -14.12 -30.29 8.26
CA TYR A 104 -14.01 -29.84 6.86
C TYR A 104 -13.79 -30.97 5.89
N SER A 105 -14.27 -30.82 4.68
CA SER A 105 -14.14 -31.82 3.61
C SER A 105 -13.84 -31.18 2.26
N VAL A 106 -13.14 -31.93 1.40
CA VAL A 106 -12.86 -31.59 0.01
C VAL A 106 -13.29 -32.77 -0.87
N THR A 107 -13.98 -32.51 -1.96
CA THR A 107 -14.35 -33.53 -2.94
C THR A 107 -13.42 -33.42 -4.15
N VAL A 108 -12.83 -34.55 -4.58
CA VAL A 108 -11.85 -34.64 -5.67
C VAL A 108 -12.19 -35.78 -6.59
N GLU A 109 -11.76 -35.69 -7.84
CA GLU A 109 -11.85 -36.82 -8.78
C GLU A 109 -10.90 -37.97 -8.36
N ASN A 110 -11.39 -39.20 -8.42
CA ASN A 110 -10.55 -40.36 -8.18
C ASN A 110 -9.67 -40.61 -9.43
N LYS A 111 -8.35 -40.43 -9.29
CA LYS A 111 -7.40 -40.57 -10.40
C LYS A 111 -6.48 -41.75 -10.21
N THR A 112 -6.06 -42.34 -11.33
CA THR A 112 -5.06 -43.41 -11.37
C THR A 112 -3.69 -42.87 -11.77
N ASN A 113 -2.63 -43.31 -11.13
CA ASN A 113 -1.24 -43.07 -11.52
C ASN A 113 -0.89 -43.99 -12.70
N SER A 114 -0.91 -43.45 -13.90
CA SER A 114 -0.43 -44.18 -15.07
C SER A 114 1.08 -43.94 -15.24
N SER A 115 1.91 -44.64 -14.50
CA SER A 115 3.34 -44.75 -14.84
C SER A 115 3.50 -45.70 -16.02
N GLY A 116 3.95 -45.16 -17.17
CA GLY A 116 4.22 -45.92 -18.36
C GLY A 116 5.33 -46.92 -18.16
N GLY A 117 4.98 -48.15 -17.96
CA GLY A 117 5.87 -49.32 -18.07
C GLY A 117 5.69 -49.96 -19.42
N SER A 118 6.71 -49.88 -20.29
CA SER A 118 6.79 -50.58 -21.55
C SER A 118 6.97 -52.07 -21.29
N SER A 119 6.01 -52.91 -21.68
CA SER A 119 6.28 -54.33 -21.98
C SER A 119 5.49 -54.76 -23.19
N SER A 120 6.25 -55.22 -24.20
CA SER A 120 5.84 -55.82 -25.44
C SER A 120 5.04 -57.12 -25.26
N GLY A 121 3.95 -57.29 -26.01
CA GLY A 121 3.34 -58.61 -26.18
C GLY A 121 1.94 -58.57 -26.75
N GLY A 122 1.83 -58.60 -28.01
CA GLY A 122 0.91 -59.19 -28.94
C GLY A 122 -0.60 -59.25 -28.71
N SER A 123 -1.28 -58.76 -29.74
CA SER A 123 -2.53 -59.28 -30.33
C SER A 123 -3.84 -58.54 -30.07
N THR A 124 -4.28 -57.84 -31.13
CA THR A 124 -5.66 -57.65 -31.62
C THR A 124 -6.78 -57.28 -30.66
N GLY A 125 -7.15 -56.04 -30.78
CA GLY A 125 -8.42 -55.50 -30.29
C GLY A 125 -8.31 -53.95 -30.29
N GLY A 126 -8.64 -53.30 -31.42
CA GLY A 126 -8.55 -51.86 -31.52
C GLY A 126 -9.56 -51.16 -30.60
N GLU A 127 -9.18 -50.85 -29.39
CA GLU A 127 -9.77 -49.78 -28.63
C GLU A 127 -9.26 -48.48 -29.22
N THR A 128 -10.11 -47.82 -30.00
CA THR A 128 -9.90 -46.45 -30.43
C THR A 128 -9.94 -45.57 -29.18
N GLN A 129 -8.74 -45.25 -28.62
CA GLN A 129 -8.63 -44.24 -27.57
C GLN A 129 -9.38 -42.98 -28.02
N THR A 130 -10.38 -42.58 -27.28
CA THR A 130 -11.10 -41.34 -27.54
C THR A 130 -10.08 -40.18 -27.47
N PRO A 131 -9.92 -39.39 -28.55
CA PRO A 131 -8.97 -38.28 -28.54
C PRO A 131 -9.24 -37.34 -27.39
N GLU A 132 -8.24 -37.07 -26.54
CA GLU A 132 -8.38 -36.18 -25.38
C GLU A 132 -7.74 -34.81 -25.64
N ILE A 133 -8.45 -33.73 -25.26
CA ILE A 133 -7.93 -32.38 -25.31
C ILE A 133 -7.02 -32.16 -24.10
N THR A 134 -5.76 -31.85 -24.36
CA THR A 134 -4.78 -31.46 -23.35
C THR A 134 -4.77 -29.93 -23.20
N VAL A 135 -4.80 -29.46 -21.98
CA VAL A 135 -4.65 -28.04 -21.64
C VAL A 135 -3.53 -27.93 -20.61
N SER A 136 -2.60 -26.97 -20.81
CA SER A 136 -1.43 -26.79 -19.96
C SER A 136 -1.02 -25.32 -19.87
N GLY A 137 -0.16 -24.99 -18.89
CA GLY A 137 0.39 -23.65 -18.75
C GLY A 137 -0.66 -22.58 -18.43
N ILE A 138 -1.74 -22.92 -17.72
CA ILE A 138 -2.77 -21.98 -17.32
C ILE A 138 -2.13 -20.95 -16.37
N LYS A 139 -2.20 -19.67 -16.73
CA LYS A 139 -1.68 -18.57 -15.91
C LYS A 139 -2.43 -17.27 -16.21
N VAL A 140 -2.35 -16.35 -15.26
CA VAL A 140 -2.77 -14.95 -15.40
C VAL A 140 -1.50 -14.10 -15.48
N VAL A 141 -1.41 -13.20 -16.44
CA VAL A 141 -0.23 -12.36 -16.71
C VAL A 141 -0.61 -10.90 -16.89
N ALA A 142 0.34 -10.00 -16.75
CA ALA A 142 0.12 -8.56 -16.94
C ALA A 142 0.22 -8.13 -18.41
N ASP A 143 0.91 -8.88 -19.25
CA ASP A 143 1.16 -8.53 -20.66
C ASP A 143 0.14 -9.14 -21.61
N ASN A 144 -0.19 -8.42 -22.67
CA ASN A 144 -1.16 -8.82 -23.69
C ASN A 144 -0.63 -9.87 -24.69
N THR A 145 0.64 -10.26 -24.60
CA THR A 145 1.22 -11.33 -25.41
C THR A 145 1.06 -12.70 -24.75
N GLY A 146 0.74 -12.73 -23.44
CA GLY A 146 0.61 -13.96 -22.65
C GLY A 146 1.93 -14.63 -22.31
N THR A 147 3.07 -14.00 -22.59
CA THR A 147 4.41 -14.58 -22.38
C THR A 147 5.01 -14.27 -21.02
N GLY A 148 4.53 -13.24 -20.34
CA GLY A 148 5.03 -12.78 -19.06
C GLY A 148 4.95 -13.80 -17.93
N SER A 149 5.56 -13.45 -16.80
CA SER A 149 5.49 -14.27 -15.59
C SER A 149 4.06 -14.32 -15.05
N ALA A 150 3.71 -15.42 -14.40
CA ALA A 150 2.40 -15.55 -13.76
C ALA A 150 2.25 -14.52 -12.63
N ILE A 151 1.12 -13.83 -12.62
CA ILE A 151 0.69 -12.99 -11.49
C ILE A 151 0.01 -13.90 -10.48
N THR A 152 0.58 -14.03 -9.30
CA THR A 152 0.02 -14.87 -8.23
C THR A 152 -0.99 -14.08 -7.39
N GLU A 153 -1.75 -14.77 -6.55
CA GLU A 153 -2.69 -14.13 -5.62
C GLU A 153 -1.99 -13.20 -4.60
N ALA A 154 -0.72 -13.46 -4.32
CA ALA A 154 0.13 -12.60 -3.49
C ALA A 154 0.50 -11.27 -4.19
N ASP A 155 0.46 -11.24 -5.52
CA ASP A 155 0.70 -10.05 -6.33
C ASP A 155 -0.63 -9.30 -6.49
N SER A 156 -0.86 -8.28 -5.67
CA SER A 156 -2.08 -7.47 -5.77
C SER A 156 -2.01 -6.54 -6.97
N VAL A 157 -3.07 -6.48 -7.75
CA VAL A 157 -3.18 -5.65 -8.94
C VAL A 157 -4.28 -4.62 -8.74
N TYR A 158 -4.02 -3.38 -9.13
CA TYR A 158 -4.95 -2.27 -9.02
C TYR A 158 -6.22 -2.51 -9.87
N LEU A 159 -7.40 -2.26 -9.28
CA LEU A 159 -8.66 -2.21 -10.02
C LEU A 159 -8.60 -1.11 -11.08
N GLY A 160 -8.75 -1.50 -12.35
CA GLY A 160 -8.60 -0.61 -13.51
C GLY A 160 -7.45 -1.03 -14.43
N ASN A 161 -6.52 -1.85 -13.95
CA ASN A 161 -5.58 -2.54 -14.81
C ASN A 161 -6.25 -3.70 -15.54
N THR A 162 -5.62 -4.13 -16.64
CA THR A 162 -6.03 -5.31 -17.39
C THR A 162 -5.03 -6.43 -17.14
N LEU A 163 -5.51 -7.59 -16.75
CA LEU A 163 -4.76 -8.83 -16.74
C LEU A 163 -5.20 -9.72 -17.89
N TYR A 164 -4.40 -10.72 -18.22
CA TYR A 164 -4.66 -11.62 -19.33
C TYR A 164 -4.57 -13.08 -18.87
N ILE A 165 -5.62 -13.86 -19.15
CA ILE A 165 -5.61 -15.30 -18.97
C ILE A 165 -5.00 -15.92 -20.22
N THR A 166 -4.02 -16.81 -20.02
CA THR A 166 -3.39 -17.57 -21.11
C THR A 166 -3.19 -19.03 -20.73
N PHE A 167 -3.27 -19.91 -21.71
CA PHE A 167 -2.96 -21.34 -21.61
C PHE A 167 -2.69 -21.93 -22.98
N SER A 168 -2.05 -23.09 -23.01
CA SER A 168 -1.85 -23.87 -24.24
C SER A 168 -2.87 -24.99 -24.31
N HIS A 169 -3.28 -25.35 -25.52
CA HIS A 169 -4.22 -26.44 -25.76
C HIS A 169 -3.86 -27.23 -27.01
N SER A 170 -4.07 -28.55 -26.97
CA SER A 170 -3.82 -29.46 -28.08
C SER A 170 -4.72 -30.70 -28.05
N ILE A 171 -4.79 -31.41 -29.13
CA ILE A 171 -5.42 -32.74 -29.24
C ILE A 171 -4.57 -33.61 -30.20
N THR A 172 -4.31 -34.85 -29.83
CA THR A 172 -3.49 -35.74 -30.65
C THR A 172 -4.20 -36.08 -31.97
N GLY A 173 -3.51 -35.87 -33.09
CA GLY A 173 -4.01 -36.15 -34.43
C GLY A 173 -5.08 -35.18 -34.95
N GLY A 174 -5.18 -33.97 -34.38
CA GLY A 174 -6.18 -32.98 -34.75
C GLY A 174 -5.79 -31.52 -34.50
N THR A 175 -6.76 -30.65 -34.59
CA THR A 175 -6.62 -29.22 -34.33
C THR A 175 -7.54 -28.82 -33.19
N THR A 176 -7.18 -27.74 -32.48
CA THR A 176 -7.99 -27.17 -31.38
C THR A 176 -8.29 -25.69 -31.59
N THR A 177 -9.46 -25.28 -31.17
CA THR A 177 -9.89 -23.88 -31.11
C THR A 177 -10.45 -23.56 -29.71
N VAL A 178 -10.48 -22.30 -29.34
CA VAL A 178 -11.10 -21.81 -28.09
C VAL A 178 -12.19 -20.81 -28.45
N ASP A 179 -13.29 -20.83 -27.71
CA ASP A 179 -14.46 -19.95 -27.93
C ASP A 179 -14.13 -18.44 -27.75
N ASN A 180 -13.09 -18.13 -26.96
CA ASN A 180 -12.60 -16.77 -26.78
C ASN A 180 -11.10 -16.69 -27.12
N PRO A 181 -10.61 -15.59 -27.70
CA PRO A 181 -9.19 -15.44 -28.02
C PRO A 181 -8.32 -15.50 -26.76
N ILE A 182 -7.19 -16.19 -26.87
CA ILE A 182 -6.15 -16.27 -25.83
C ILE A 182 -4.92 -15.49 -26.33
N PRO A 183 -4.33 -14.56 -25.55
CA PRO A 183 -4.64 -14.17 -24.17
C PRO A 183 -5.99 -13.44 -24.04
N TYR A 184 -6.77 -13.78 -23.01
CA TYR A 184 -8.08 -13.21 -22.75
C TYR A 184 -8.00 -12.12 -21.69
N ALA A 185 -8.42 -10.90 -22.05
CA ALA A 185 -8.38 -9.74 -21.18
C ALA A 185 -9.44 -9.79 -20.06
N VAL A 186 -9.02 -9.54 -18.83
CA VAL A 186 -9.89 -9.44 -17.63
C VAL A 186 -9.56 -8.19 -16.83
N THR A 187 -10.57 -7.56 -16.26
CA THR A 187 -10.46 -6.30 -15.50
C THR A 187 -11.03 -6.41 -14.08
N LYS A 188 -11.48 -7.59 -13.67
CA LYS A 188 -12.07 -7.84 -12.34
C LYS A 188 -11.88 -9.29 -11.92
N ASN A 189 -11.98 -9.53 -10.62
CA ASN A 189 -12.01 -10.87 -10.06
C ASN A 189 -13.24 -11.65 -10.54
N GLY A 190 -13.10 -12.95 -10.69
CA GLY A 190 -14.15 -13.85 -11.12
C GLY A 190 -13.63 -15.17 -11.65
N THR A 191 -14.54 -16.10 -11.95
CA THR A 191 -14.21 -17.33 -12.65
C THR A 191 -14.57 -17.18 -14.12
N TYR A 192 -13.61 -17.40 -14.97
CA TYR A 192 -13.72 -17.31 -16.44
C TYR A 192 -13.63 -18.71 -17.02
N THR A 193 -14.64 -19.11 -17.79
CA THR A 193 -14.71 -20.44 -18.38
C THR A 193 -14.55 -20.34 -19.88
N PHE A 194 -13.72 -21.22 -20.42
CA PHE A 194 -13.39 -21.33 -21.84
C PHE A 194 -13.77 -22.71 -22.33
N THR A 195 -14.33 -22.80 -23.53
CA THR A 195 -14.60 -24.08 -24.20
C THR A 195 -13.53 -24.32 -25.25
N VAL A 196 -12.70 -25.32 -25.02
CA VAL A 196 -11.73 -25.78 -26.00
C VAL A 196 -12.42 -26.86 -26.85
N THR A 197 -12.45 -26.65 -28.15
CA THR A 197 -12.99 -27.61 -29.12
C THR A 197 -11.84 -28.22 -29.92
N GLY A 198 -11.72 -29.55 -29.85
CA GLY A 198 -10.77 -30.32 -30.63
C GLY A 198 -11.48 -31.01 -31.80
N THR A 199 -10.86 -31.07 -32.99
CA THR A 199 -11.39 -31.78 -34.14
C THR A 199 -10.36 -32.82 -34.65
N VAL A 200 -10.76 -34.07 -34.65
CA VAL A 200 -9.97 -35.20 -35.16
C VAL A 200 -10.79 -35.98 -36.16
N ASN A 201 -10.31 -36.14 -37.37
CA ASN A 201 -10.98 -36.87 -38.48
C ASN A 201 -12.46 -36.42 -38.66
N GLY A 202 -12.71 -35.08 -38.56
CA GLY A 202 -14.06 -34.51 -38.73
C GLY A 202 -15.00 -34.66 -37.53
N LYS A 203 -14.56 -35.31 -36.45
CA LYS A 203 -15.33 -35.46 -35.20
C LYS A 203 -14.88 -34.44 -34.17
N SER A 204 -15.82 -33.75 -33.54
CA SER A 204 -15.57 -32.73 -32.53
C SER A 204 -15.60 -33.30 -31.12
N TYR A 205 -14.71 -32.80 -30.29
CA TYR A 205 -14.57 -33.05 -28.86
C TYR A 205 -14.50 -31.69 -28.13
N THR A 206 -15.02 -31.58 -26.91
CA THR A 206 -15.01 -30.34 -26.14
C THR A 206 -14.44 -30.56 -24.74
N LYS A 207 -13.73 -29.55 -24.23
CA LYS A 207 -13.24 -29.50 -22.85
C LYS A 207 -13.41 -28.09 -22.29
N ASN A 208 -14.05 -28.00 -21.14
CA ASN A 208 -14.17 -26.70 -20.43
C ASN A 208 -12.93 -26.47 -19.55
N VAL A 209 -12.43 -25.24 -19.57
CA VAL A 209 -11.30 -24.76 -18.76
C VAL A 209 -11.79 -23.59 -17.95
N SER A 210 -11.79 -23.72 -16.63
CA SER A 210 -12.18 -22.64 -15.72
C SER A 210 -10.95 -22.06 -15.03
N VAL A 211 -10.78 -20.74 -15.08
CA VAL A 211 -9.67 -20.01 -14.46
C VAL A 211 -10.25 -18.99 -13.49
N THR A 212 -9.87 -19.08 -12.23
CA THR A 212 -10.27 -18.11 -11.23
C THR A 212 -9.23 -17.00 -11.14
N VAL A 213 -9.69 -15.76 -11.29
CA VAL A 213 -8.90 -14.53 -11.14
C VAL A 213 -9.30 -13.90 -9.81
N ASN A 214 -8.37 -13.71 -8.91
CA ASN A 214 -8.55 -13.10 -7.58
C ASN A 214 -7.41 -12.10 -7.23
N GLN A 215 -6.64 -11.72 -8.23
CA GLN A 215 -5.49 -10.83 -8.10
C GLN A 215 -5.86 -9.35 -7.97
N PHE A 216 -7.05 -8.94 -8.43
CA PHE A 216 -7.48 -7.56 -8.30
C PHE A 216 -7.85 -7.23 -6.86
N LYS A 217 -7.26 -6.16 -6.32
CA LYS A 217 -7.56 -5.65 -4.98
C LYS A 217 -8.29 -4.32 -5.08
N ASP A 218 -9.23 -4.11 -4.19
CA ASP A 218 -9.79 -2.78 -3.99
C ASP A 218 -8.79 -1.97 -3.16
N VAL A 219 -7.98 -1.20 -3.89
CA VAL A 219 -6.92 -0.39 -3.28
C VAL A 219 -7.47 0.84 -2.53
N TYR A 220 -8.77 1.10 -2.63
CA TYR A 220 -9.46 2.14 -1.86
C TYR A 220 -9.96 1.65 -0.50
N GLU A 221 -9.79 0.35 -0.19
CA GLU A 221 -10.01 -0.21 1.13
C GLU A 221 -8.69 -0.24 1.93
N TYR A 222 -8.78 -0.09 3.26
CA TYR A 222 -7.59 -0.11 4.11
C TYR A 222 -6.92 -1.49 4.10
N MET A 223 -5.63 -1.50 3.80
CA MET A 223 -4.83 -2.72 3.75
C MET A 223 -4.71 -3.35 5.15
N GLN A 224 -4.88 -4.66 5.21
CA GLN A 224 -4.74 -5.44 6.44
C GLN A 224 -3.30 -5.95 6.66
N THR A 225 -2.48 -5.86 5.64
CA THR A 225 -1.05 -6.20 5.62
C THR A 225 -0.35 -5.29 4.61
N ASN A 226 0.98 -5.17 4.69
CA ASN A 226 1.75 -4.49 3.65
C ASN A 226 1.48 -5.15 2.30
N THR A 227 0.87 -4.41 1.39
CA THR A 227 0.36 -4.93 0.13
C THR A 227 1.08 -4.29 -1.06
N LYS A 228 1.62 -5.13 -1.95
CA LYS A 228 2.19 -4.65 -3.22
C LYS A 228 1.06 -4.40 -4.22
N VAL A 229 1.04 -3.21 -4.82
CA VAL A 229 0.12 -2.82 -5.89
C VAL A 229 0.93 -2.49 -7.13
N THR A 230 0.67 -3.20 -8.21
CA THR A 230 1.39 -3.02 -9.49
C THR A 230 0.66 -2.03 -10.39
N TYR A 231 1.40 -1.03 -10.86
CA TYR A 231 0.97 -0.04 -11.86
C TYR A 231 1.69 -0.29 -13.18
N SER A 232 1.27 0.39 -14.24
CA SER A 232 1.87 0.24 -15.59
C SER A 232 3.35 0.62 -15.65
N ASP A 233 3.81 1.48 -14.74
CA ASP A 233 5.16 2.05 -14.70
C ASP A 233 5.94 1.68 -13.43
N GLY A 234 5.45 0.77 -12.60
CA GLY A 234 6.16 0.27 -11.43
C GLY A 234 5.28 -0.28 -10.32
N ASP A 235 5.91 -0.73 -9.26
CA ASP A 235 5.26 -1.26 -8.08
C ASP A 235 5.25 -0.24 -6.94
N VAL A 236 4.19 -0.29 -6.14
CA VAL A 236 4.02 0.48 -4.91
C VAL A 236 3.68 -0.46 -3.77
N TRP A 237 4.33 -0.30 -2.64
CA TRP A 237 3.98 -1.04 -1.43
C TRP A 237 3.11 -0.18 -0.53
N VAL A 238 1.84 -0.51 -0.40
CA VAL A 238 0.89 0.18 0.49
C VAL A 238 0.99 -0.44 1.88
N PRO A 239 1.33 0.33 2.91
CA PRO A 239 1.44 -0.19 4.27
C PRO A 239 0.08 -0.67 4.82
N GLU A 240 0.13 -1.59 5.78
CA GLU A 240 -1.02 -1.92 6.63
C GLU A 240 -1.63 -0.64 7.22
N GLU A 241 -2.95 -0.58 7.30
CA GLU A 241 -3.74 0.57 7.81
C GLU A 241 -3.85 1.77 6.87
N PHE A 242 -3.23 1.70 5.67
CA PHE A 242 -3.38 2.70 4.61
C PHE A 242 -4.20 2.15 3.44
N LYS A 243 -4.73 3.05 2.65
CA LYS A 243 -5.36 2.78 1.35
C LYS A 243 -4.82 3.75 0.31
N ILE A 244 -5.06 3.49 -0.96
CA ILE A 244 -4.81 4.48 -2.01
C ILE A 244 -5.86 5.59 -1.89
N ALA A 245 -5.43 6.84 -1.92
CA ALA A 245 -6.32 7.99 -1.92
C ALA A 245 -7.10 8.09 -3.24
N LYS A 246 -8.35 8.52 -3.19
CA LYS A 246 -9.21 8.59 -4.40
C LYS A 246 -8.72 9.58 -5.46
N ASP A 247 -7.98 10.59 -5.04
CA ASP A 247 -7.35 11.61 -5.89
C ASP A 247 -5.87 11.29 -6.22
N SER A 248 -5.44 10.05 -5.96
CA SER A 248 -4.13 9.56 -6.35
C SER A 248 -3.96 9.53 -7.87
N ALA A 249 -2.73 9.68 -8.35
CA ALA A 249 -2.41 9.45 -9.75
C ALA A 249 -2.65 7.98 -10.14
N SER A 250 -2.78 7.72 -11.44
CA SER A 250 -2.91 6.37 -12.02
C SER A 250 -1.58 5.74 -12.40
N THR A 251 -0.47 6.45 -12.19
CA THR A 251 0.90 5.99 -12.49
C THR A 251 1.83 6.33 -11.33
N VAL A 252 2.88 5.53 -11.13
CA VAL A 252 3.90 5.77 -10.10
C VAL A 252 4.56 7.12 -10.30
N GLN A 253 4.94 7.45 -11.56
CA GLN A 253 5.57 8.74 -11.87
C GLN A 253 4.63 9.93 -11.64
N GLY A 254 3.33 9.75 -11.74
CA GLY A 254 2.34 10.78 -11.42
C GLY A 254 2.19 11.06 -9.93
N GLY A 255 2.75 10.20 -9.07
CA GLY A 255 2.70 10.29 -7.60
C GLY A 255 1.50 9.53 -7.02
N ILE A 256 1.75 8.30 -6.58
CA ILE A 256 0.74 7.49 -5.89
C ILE A 256 0.60 7.98 -4.46
N VAL A 257 -0.61 8.33 -4.08
CA VAL A 257 -0.96 8.86 -2.76
C VAL A 257 -1.62 7.77 -1.92
N ILE A 258 -1.12 7.57 -0.71
CA ILE A 258 -1.81 6.77 0.32
C ILE A 258 -2.43 7.67 1.38
N GLU A 259 -3.47 7.17 2.01
CA GLU A 259 -4.25 7.88 3.02
C GLU A 259 -4.55 6.97 4.21
N ASP A 260 -4.35 7.48 5.43
CA ASP A 260 -4.77 6.81 6.65
C ASP A 260 -6.26 7.07 6.96
N LYS A 261 -6.78 6.45 8.04
CA LYS A 261 -8.17 6.62 8.51
C LYS A 261 -8.53 8.06 8.93
N ASP A 262 -7.52 8.85 9.29
CA ASP A 262 -7.70 10.23 9.73
C ASP A 262 -7.51 11.23 8.57
N GLY A 263 -7.20 10.75 7.35
CA GLY A 263 -7.00 11.54 6.14
C GLY A 263 -5.59 12.16 6.04
N ASN A 264 -4.61 11.65 6.76
CA ASN A 264 -3.21 12.02 6.55
C ASN A 264 -2.70 11.34 5.27
N GLN A 265 -1.99 12.09 4.43
CA GLN A 265 -1.61 11.64 3.08
C GLN A 265 -0.11 11.67 2.87
N PHE A 266 0.38 10.62 2.20
CA PHE A 266 1.79 10.45 1.84
C PHE A 266 1.91 10.02 0.38
N VAL A 267 3.00 10.40 -0.26
CA VAL A 267 3.27 10.08 -1.67
C VAL A 267 4.42 9.09 -1.77
N TRP A 268 4.24 8.07 -2.60
CA TRP A 268 5.27 7.07 -2.89
C TRP A 268 6.40 7.65 -3.74
N VAL A 269 7.62 7.48 -3.28
CA VAL A 269 8.86 7.82 -4.01
C VAL A 269 9.60 6.51 -4.32
N PRO A 270 9.63 6.09 -5.59
CA PRO A 270 10.27 4.84 -5.98
C PRO A 270 11.80 4.98 -5.99
N VAL A 271 12.48 3.95 -5.53
CA VAL A 271 13.96 3.84 -5.51
C VAL A 271 14.35 2.49 -6.11
N ALA A 272 14.91 2.49 -7.31
CA ALA A 272 15.25 1.26 -8.01
C ALA A 272 16.33 0.44 -7.28
N THR A 273 17.40 1.12 -6.85
CA THR A 273 18.49 0.53 -6.09
C THR A 273 18.89 1.44 -4.93
N ILE A 274 19.54 0.91 -3.91
CA ILE A 274 20.01 1.72 -2.78
C ILE A 274 21.03 2.80 -3.19
N ALA A 275 21.71 2.61 -4.32
CA ALA A 275 22.63 3.62 -4.86
C ALA A 275 21.88 4.87 -5.39
N ASP A 276 20.59 4.73 -5.70
CA ASP A 276 19.72 5.83 -6.11
C ASP A 276 19.14 6.59 -4.90
N TYR A 277 19.23 6.02 -3.70
CA TYR A 277 18.87 6.67 -2.43
C TYR A 277 20.09 7.41 -1.91
N LYS A 278 20.27 8.65 -2.38
CA LYS A 278 21.53 9.40 -2.20
C LYS A 278 21.27 10.88 -1.95
N ARG A 279 22.27 11.54 -1.38
CA ARG A 279 22.33 12.99 -1.28
C ARG A 279 22.84 13.58 -2.59
N THR A 280 22.21 14.65 -3.05
CA THR A 280 22.55 15.36 -4.29
C THR A 280 22.74 16.85 -4.00
N TRP A 281 23.69 17.50 -4.65
CA TRP A 281 23.87 18.93 -4.54
C TRP A 281 22.99 19.68 -5.54
N TYR A 282 22.24 20.65 -5.02
CA TYR A 282 21.48 21.63 -5.78
C TYR A 282 21.98 23.05 -5.49
N THR A 283 21.57 24.02 -6.29
CA THR A 283 21.95 25.43 -6.12
C THR A 283 21.48 25.98 -4.75
N GLY A 284 22.29 26.83 -4.14
CA GLY A 284 21.97 27.55 -2.90
C GLY A 284 22.65 27.01 -1.64
N GLY A 285 22.77 27.84 -0.59
CA GLY A 285 23.12 27.42 0.75
C GLY A 285 24.56 27.06 1.06
N GLY A 286 25.55 27.55 0.31
CA GLY A 286 26.98 27.36 0.63
C GLY A 286 27.63 26.14 -0.08
N SER A 287 28.57 25.45 0.57
CA SER A 287 29.27 24.29 0.00
C SER A 287 28.68 22.97 0.47
N PHE A 288 28.52 22.01 -0.44
CA PHE A 288 28.03 20.66 -0.10
C PHE A 288 28.88 19.96 0.97
N SER A 289 30.18 20.20 0.98
CA SER A 289 31.11 19.61 1.96
C SER A 289 30.89 20.11 3.39
N SER A 290 30.17 21.21 3.57
CA SER A 290 29.81 21.72 4.90
C SER A 290 28.58 21.03 5.50
N TYR A 291 27.87 20.24 4.70
CA TYR A 291 26.70 19.49 5.15
C TYR A 291 27.03 18.00 5.26
N SER A 292 26.62 17.38 6.35
CA SER A 292 26.91 15.98 6.61
C SER A 292 25.70 15.23 7.14
N GLU A 293 25.53 14.00 6.67
CA GLU A 293 24.58 13.02 7.17
C GLU A 293 25.04 11.62 6.79
N ALA A 294 25.07 10.71 7.74
CA ALA A 294 25.24 9.29 7.44
C ALA A 294 23.90 8.72 6.96
N LEU A 295 23.95 7.80 5.99
CA LEU A 295 22.74 7.10 5.56
C LEU A 295 22.12 6.33 6.75
N PRO A 296 20.90 6.67 7.20
CA PRO A 296 20.27 5.97 8.31
C PRO A 296 20.00 4.50 7.95
N GLU A 297 20.44 3.57 8.79
CA GLU A 297 20.41 2.14 8.48
C GLU A 297 18.99 1.57 8.39
N ASP A 298 18.06 2.10 9.16
CA ASP A 298 16.64 1.73 9.10
C ASP A 298 15.96 2.21 7.80
N GLU A 299 16.27 3.41 7.32
CA GLU A 299 15.83 3.90 6.01
C GLU A 299 16.39 3.03 4.89
N LYS A 300 17.69 2.78 4.93
CA LYS A 300 18.37 1.89 3.97
C LYS A 300 17.70 0.51 3.91
N THR A 301 17.49 -0.12 5.06
CA THR A 301 16.87 -1.45 5.16
C THR A 301 15.47 -1.46 4.55
N SER A 302 14.64 -0.44 4.85
CA SER A 302 13.30 -0.31 4.31
C SER A 302 13.33 -0.09 2.79
N VAL A 303 14.17 0.85 2.31
CA VAL A 303 14.28 1.15 0.89
C VAL A 303 14.82 -0.04 0.08
N GLU A 304 15.80 -0.77 0.59
CA GLU A 304 16.31 -1.99 -0.07
C GLU A 304 15.22 -3.06 -0.21
N ARG A 305 14.37 -3.21 0.81
CA ARG A 305 13.31 -4.20 0.83
C ARG A 305 12.14 -3.83 -0.07
N TYR A 306 11.62 -2.63 0.07
CA TYR A 306 10.37 -2.19 -0.56
C TYR A 306 10.59 -1.41 -1.86
N LYS A 307 11.83 -1.04 -2.19
CA LYS A 307 12.18 -0.28 -3.42
C LYS A 307 11.55 1.09 -3.47
N GLY A 308 11.43 1.74 -2.32
CA GLY A 308 10.90 3.08 -2.18
C GLY A 308 10.57 3.43 -0.74
N PHE A 309 10.06 4.62 -0.56
CA PHE A 309 9.59 5.17 0.71
C PHE A 309 8.44 6.13 0.46
N TYR A 310 7.85 6.65 1.52
CA TYR A 310 6.82 7.66 1.43
C TYR A 310 7.30 8.98 1.99
N ILE A 311 6.92 10.08 1.32
CA ILE A 311 7.09 11.44 1.82
C ILE A 311 5.72 12.06 2.11
N GLY A 312 5.60 12.89 3.12
CA GLY A 312 4.38 13.65 3.38
C GLY A 312 3.92 14.40 2.12
N ARG A 313 2.66 14.20 1.70
CA ARG A 313 2.09 14.91 0.55
C ARG A 313 2.18 16.42 0.73
N TYR A 314 2.09 16.86 1.97
CA TYR A 314 2.16 18.23 2.45
C TYR A 314 3.25 18.35 3.51
N GLU A 315 3.74 19.56 3.74
CA GLU A 315 4.44 19.89 4.97
C GLU A 315 3.56 19.61 6.21
N ALA A 316 4.14 19.43 7.37
CA ALA A 316 3.37 19.21 8.60
C ALA A 316 2.49 20.43 8.90
N GLY A 317 1.20 20.20 9.11
CA GLY A 317 0.21 21.20 9.47
C GLY A 317 -0.24 21.09 10.92
N ASP A 318 -0.69 22.20 11.51
CA ASP A 318 -1.34 22.24 12.82
C ASP A 318 -2.85 22.11 12.65
N LYS A 319 -3.40 20.92 12.95
CA LYS A 319 -4.83 20.62 12.75
C LYS A 319 -5.79 21.46 13.60
N ASP A 320 -5.31 22.10 14.65
CA ASP A 320 -6.14 22.89 15.58
C ASP A 320 -5.98 24.39 15.35
N SER A 321 -5.15 24.83 14.43
CA SER A 321 -5.02 26.24 14.08
C SER A 321 -6.26 26.72 13.34
N THR A 322 -6.83 27.81 13.79
CA THR A 322 -8.02 28.44 13.19
C THR A 322 -7.70 29.73 12.45
N GLU A 323 -6.44 30.17 12.42
CA GLU A 323 -6.02 31.46 11.86
C GLU A 323 -5.25 31.29 10.56
N ALA A 324 -5.76 31.87 9.53
CA ALA A 324 -5.53 31.49 8.15
C ALA A 324 -4.58 32.34 7.37
N SER A 325 -3.79 33.23 7.83
CA SER A 325 -3.03 34.01 6.84
C SER A 325 -2.06 35.04 7.38
N THR A 326 -1.52 34.86 8.56
CA THR A 326 -0.47 35.73 9.08
C THR A 326 0.82 34.91 9.29
N PRO A 327 2.00 35.51 9.15
CA PRO A 327 3.27 34.86 9.50
C PRO A 327 3.32 34.29 10.92
N ASP A 328 2.40 34.74 11.78
CA ASP A 328 2.28 34.38 13.21
C ASP A 328 1.17 33.35 13.47
N LEU A 329 0.80 32.53 12.51
CA LEU A 329 -0.28 31.55 12.62
C LEU A 329 -0.09 30.56 13.78
N ARG A 330 1.12 30.27 14.14
CA ARG A 330 1.46 29.57 15.36
C ARG A 330 2.25 30.50 16.27
N THR A 331 1.59 31.05 17.28
CA THR A 331 2.30 31.72 18.34
C THR A 331 3.25 30.76 19.04
N TRP A 332 4.39 31.25 19.47
CA TRP A 332 5.31 30.51 20.33
C TRP A 332 4.52 29.93 21.52
N SER A 333 4.10 28.71 21.40
CA SER A 333 3.53 27.95 22.50
C SER A 333 4.49 26.84 22.82
N SER A 334 4.93 26.82 24.08
CA SER A 334 5.76 25.74 24.63
C SER A 334 5.07 24.36 24.59
N SER A 335 3.80 24.28 24.27
CA SER A 335 3.11 23.02 24.10
C SER A 335 3.35 22.50 22.69
N THR A 336 4.34 21.64 22.55
CA THR A 336 4.42 20.63 21.50
C THR A 336 3.21 19.70 21.62
N SER A 337 2.01 20.27 21.40
CA SER A 337 0.82 19.43 21.34
C SER A 337 1.00 18.53 20.13
N ASN A 338 0.81 17.25 20.32
CA ASN A 338 0.76 16.23 19.28
C ASN A 338 -0.36 16.48 18.25
N LYS A 339 -0.46 17.66 17.69
CA LYS A 339 -1.56 18.11 16.85
C LYS A 339 -1.17 18.22 15.39
N ILE A 340 -0.06 17.59 15.00
CA ILE A 340 0.35 17.58 13.61
C ILE A 340 -0.59 16.73 12.77
N SER A 341 -0.77 17.15 11.52
CA SER A 341 -1.46 16.40 10.48
C SER A 341 -0.75 16.60 9.15
N ILE A 342 -0.90 15.63 8.24
CA ILE A 342 -0.34 15.69 6.90
C ILE A 342 -1.50 15.85 5.92
N LYS A 343 -2.08 17.06 5.91
CA LYS A 343 -3.31 17.38 5.18
C LYS A 343 -3.20 18.73 4.50
N ALA A 344 -3.99 18.94 3.46
CA ALA A 344 -4.20 20.25 2.87
C ALA A 344 -4.99 21.16 3.81
N ASN A 345 -4.90 22.45 3.57
CA ASN A 345 -5.66 23.51 4.26
C ASN A 345 -5.43 23.56 5.78
N GLN A 346 -4.22 23.28 6.22
CA GLN A 346 -3.79 23.44 7.60
C GLN A 346 -2.80 24.62 7.69
N ALA A 347 -2.75 25.29 8.84
CA ALA A 347 -1.64 26.20 9.09
C ALA A 347 -0.33 25.39 9.16
N PRO A 348 0.73 25.78 8.44
CA PRO A 348 2.02 25.11 8.55
C PRO A 348 2.51 25.04 9.99
N TYR A 349 3.06 23.91 10.42
CA TYR A 349 3.57 23.71 11.78
C TYR A 349 4.96 24.34 11.92
N ASN A 350 5.02 25.66 11.97
CA ASN A 350 6.22 26.46 12.22
C ASN A 350 6.50 26.67 13.72
N TYR A 351 7.40 27.57 14.10
CA TYR A 351 7.85 27.81 15.49
C TYR A 351 8.22 26.51 16.22
N VAL A 352 8.93 25.64 15.55
CA VAL A 352 9.39 24.34 16.04
C VAL A 352 10.91 24.25 15.92
N THR A 353 11.59 23.79 16.98
CA THR A 353 13.02 23.46 16.88
C THR A 353 13.20 22.15 16.13
N ARG A 354 14.39 21.92 15.53
CA ARG A 354 14.70 20.65 14.90
C ARG A 354 14.50 19.45 15.83
N THR A 355 14.95 19.54 17.09
CA THR A 355 14.75 18.48 18.09
C THR A 355 13.28 18.18 18.33
N GLN A 356 12.43 19.22 18.40
CA GLN A 356 10.98 19.02 18.50
C GLN A 356 10.40 18.41 17.24
N ALA A 357 10.85 18.82 16.05
CA ALA A 357 10.41 18.25 14.77
C ALA A 357 10.77 16.76 14.67
N VAL A 358 11.95 16.35 15.11
CA VAL A 358 12.33 14.93 15.21
C VAL A 358 11.36 14.16 16.11
N SER A 359 11.16 14.63 17.36
CA SER A 359 10.29 13.96 18.32
C SER A 359 8.83 13.88 17.84
N LEU A 360 8.31 14.91 17.19
CA LEU A 360 6.96 14.94 16.63
C LEU A 360 6.82 13.96 15.46
N SER A 361 7.82 13.93 14.60
CA SER A 361 7.83 13.03 13.43
C SER A 361 7.90 11.56 13.84
N GLU A 362 8.80 11.20 14.75
CA GLU A 362 8.94 9.83 15.25
C GLU A 362 7.72 9.38 16.06
N GLY A 363 7.16 10.29 16.87
CA GLY A 363 5.97 10.02 17.68
C GLY A 363 4.68 9.88 16.86
N PHE A 364 4.65 10.38 15.64
CA PHE A 364 3.43 10.41 14.82
C PHE A 364 2.91 9.01 14.49
N SER A 365 3.76 8.11 14.01
CA SER A 365 3.37 6.73 13.70
C SER A 365 2.80 5.98 14.92
N THR A 366 3.43 6.14 16.08
CA THR A 366 2.94 5.53 17.33
C THR A 366 1.56 6.07 17.71
N LYS A 367 1.35 7.37 17.58
CA LYS A 367 0.08 8.02 17.90
C LYS A 367 -1.04 7.59 16.95
N GLN A 368 -0.74 7.45 15.67
CA GLN A 368 -1.70 7.00 14.67
C GLN A 368 -1.93 5.48 14.70
N GLY A 369 -1.06 4.74 15.37
CA GLY A 369 -1.13 3.28 15.47
C GLY A 369 -0.51 2.56 14.28
N TYR A 370 0.32 3.23 13.46
CA TYR A 370 0.94 2.62 12.27
C TYR A 370 1.96 1.54 12.64
N LYS A 371 2.02 0.50 11.83
CA LYS A 371 3.14 -0.46 11.82
C LYS A 371 4.37 0.13 11.14
N ALA A 372 4.16 0.88 10.08
CA ALA A 372 5.18 1.69 9.44
C ALA A 372 5.69 2.79 10.37
N LYS A 373 6.91 3.27 10.17
CA LYS A 373 7.55 4.28 11.00
C LYS A 373 7.61 5.62 10.29
N THR A 374 7.21 6.68 11.00
CA THR A 374 7.41 8.05 10.54
C THR A 374 8.67 8.65 11.14
N LYS A 375 9.34 9.50 10.37
CA LYS A 375 10.58 10.20 10.75
C LYS A 375 10.57 11.61 10.19
N LEU A 376 11.38 12.48 10.78
CA LEU A 376 11.76 13.73 10.14
C LEU A 376 12.50 13.40 8.84
N VAL A 377 12.22 14.13 7.77
CA VAL A 377 12.85 13.91 6.47
C VAL A 377 14.38 14.00 6.56
N SER A 378 15.08 12.99 6.03
CA SER A 378 16.54 13.00 5.87
C SER A 378 16.92 13.72 4.58
N SER A 379 18.20 14.15 4.45
CA SER A 379 18.69 14.69 3.19
C SER A 379 18.69 13.65 2.06
N TYR A 380 18.82 12.37 2.41
CA TYR A 380 18.67 11.27 1.44
C TYR A 380 17.26 11.21 0.88
N ALA A 381 16.23 11.23 1.76
CA ALA A 381 14.85 11.22 1.33
C ALA A 381 14.47 12.50 0.57
N TRP A 382 14.93 13.67 1.04
CA TRP A 382 14.68 14.94 0.37
C TRP A 382 15.23 14.96 -1.06
N ASP A 383 16.53 14.69 -1.20
CA ASP A 383 17.21 14.77 -2.48
C ASP A 383 16.69 13.71 -3.47
N THR A 384 16.38 12.49 -2.99
CA THR A 384 15.73 11.45 -3.80
C THR A 384 14.33 11.88 -4.25
N THR A 385 13.57 12.57 -3.40
CA THR A 385 12.28 13.13 -3.77
C THR A 385 12.40 14.21 -4.85
N ILE A 386 13.39 15.09 -4.73
CA ILE A 386 13.67 16.10 -5.79
C ILE A 386 14.03 15.40 -7.10
N GLU A 387 14.90 14.38 -7.10
CA GLU A 387 15.22 13.60 -8.29
C GLU A 387 13.98 12.90 -8.90
N PHE A 388 13.06 12.43 -8.07
CA PHE A 388 11.79 11.87 -8.53
C PHE A 388 10.93 12.93 -9.24
N ILE A 389 10.78 14.11 -8.64
CA ILE A 389 10.05 15.24 -9.22
C ILE A 389 10.70 15.70 -10.54
N GLN A 390 12.01 15.74 -10.62
CA GLN A 390 12.75 16.20 -11.80
C GLN A 390 12.57 15.32 -13.03
N LYS A 391 12.05 14.11 -12.90
CA LYS A 391 11.63 13.29 -14.06
C LYS A 391 10.43 13.90 -14.81
N VAL A 392 9.66 14.77 -14.17
CA VAL A 392 8.50 15.48 -14.73
C VAL A 392 8.81 16.96 -14.95
N ASN A 393 9.52 17.58 -14.01
CA ASN A 393 9.94 18.98 -14.05
C ASN A 393 11.44 19.08 -13.76
N SER A 394 12.27 19.11 -14.80
CA SER A 394 13.74 19.02 -14.71
C SER A 394 14.39 20.13 -13.88
N ASP A 395 13.76 21.30 -13.80
CA ASP A 395 14.32 22.47 -13.14
C ASP A 395 13.92 22.60 -11.67
N TYR A 396 13.00 21.75 -11.19
CA TYR A 396 12.37 21.88 -9.88
C TYR A 396 13.36 21.98 -8.71
N GLY A 397 14.49 21.28 -8.77
CA GLY A 397 15.48 21.30 -7.70
C GLY A 397 16.32 22.57 -7.62
N ASN A 398 16.52 23.29 -8.72
CA ASN A 398 17.50 24.37 -8.83
C ASN A 398 16.92 25.78 -8.93
N SER A 399 15.79 25.95 -9.60
CA SER A 399 15.24 27.29 -9.85
C SER A 399 13.76 27.30 -10.24
N SER A 400 12.99 26.36 -9.72
CA SER A 400 11.54 26.30 -10.01
C SER A 400 10.80 27.46 -9.38
N GLU A 401 9.98 28.17 -10.16
CA GLU A 401 9.06 29.19 -9.66
C GLU A 401 7.83 28.58 -8.97
N GLU A 402 7.72 27.26 -8.91
CA GLU A 402 6.63 26.54 -8.28
C GLU A 402 6.83 26.56 -6.76
N GLY A 403 5.91 27.19 -6.07
CA GLY A 403 5.96 27.31 -4.62
C GLY A 403 5.63 28.71 -4.13
N ASN A 404 5.44 28.81 -2.83
CA ASN A 404 5.16 30.09 -2.16
C ASN A 404 6.46 30.80 -1.78
N TYR A 405 7.01 31.60 -2.70
CA TYR A 405 8.18 32.43 -2.48
C TYR A 405 7.82 33.93 -2.48
N HIS A 406 8.68 34.79 -2.01
CA HIS A 406 8.47 36.25 -2.04
C HIS A 406 8.12 36.76 -3.43
N ASP A 407 8.78 36.24 -4.45
CA ASP A 407 8.69 36.71 -5.84
C ASP A 407 7.70 35.91 -6.72
N THR A 408 6.87 35.03 -6.16
CA THR A 408 5.82 34.31 -6.89
C THR A 408 4.43 34.93 -6.71
N THR A 409 3.53 34.68 -7.65
CA THR A 409 2.13 35.14 -7.63
C THR A 409 1.19 33.96 -7.89
N PHE A 410 0.21 33.74 -7.02
CA PHE A 410 -0.82 32.72 -7.22
C PHE A 410 -2.05 32.96 -6.35
N SER A 411 -3.14 32.32 -6.70
CA SER A 411 -4.37 32.29 -5.90
C SER A 411 -4.38 31.09 -4.97
N TYR A 412 -4.86 31.27 -3.77
CA TYR A 412 -4.97 30.23 -2.77
C TYR A 412 -6.27 30.37 -1.98
N THR A 413 -6.64 29.34 -1.25
CA THR A 413 -7.77 29.34 -0.32
C THR A 413 -7.22 29.36 1.10
N ASP A 414 -7.61 30.32 1.91
CA ASP A 414 -7.22 30.36 3.30
C ASP A 414 -7.97 29.29 4.12
N ILE A 415 -7.55 29.04 5.37
CA ILE A 415 -8.17 28.00 6.20
C ILE A 415 -9.64 28.27 6.55
N THR A 416 -10.14 29.47 6.32
CA THR A 416 -11.56 29.81 6.48
C THR A 416 -12.38 29.46 5.23
N GLY A 417 -11.71 29.04 4.14
CA GLY A 417 -12.33 28.77 2.84
C GLY A 417 -12.45 30.01 1.93
N ALA A 418 -11.86 31.15 2.32
CA ALA A 418 -11.89 32.35 1.50
C ALA A 418 -10.80 32.33 0.42
N SER A 419 -11.18 32.67 -0.83
CA SER A 419 -10.22 32.82 -1.93
C SER A 419 -9.39 34.09 -1.75
N LYS A 420 -8.08 33.97 -1.88
CA LYS A 420 -7.08 35.02 -1.75
C LYS A 420 -6.12 35.00 -2.95
N THR A 421 -5.43 36.10 -3.14
CA THR A 421 -4.33 36.19 -4.11
C THR A 421 -3.08 36.72 -3.42
N LYS A 422 -2.01 35.94 -3.42
CA LYS A 422 -0.67 36.40 -3.09
C LYS A 422 -0.08 37.09 -4.31
N LYS A 423 0.44 38.29 -4.11
CA LYS A 423 1.11 39.06 -5.18
C LYS A 423 2.63 38.86 -5.08
N LYS A 424 3.31 39.00 -6.23
CA LYS A 424 4.77 39.09 -6.30
C LYS A 424 5.26 40.20 -5.36
N ASN A 425 6.41 40.00 -4.74
CA ASN A 425 7.03 40.89 -3.78
C ASN A 425 6.20 41.07 -2.49
N SER A 426 5.54 40.02 -2.07
CA SER A 426 4.86 39.97 -0.77
C SER A 426 5.21 38.68 -0.03
N SER A 427 5.47 38.80 1.27
CA SER A 427 5.75 37.69 2.17
C SER A 427 4.45 37.30 2.86
N VAL A 428 3.86 36.19 2.46
CA VAL A 428 2.60 35.69 3.01
C VAL A 428 2.74 34.18 3.23
N LEU A 429 2.64 33.74 4.46
CA LEU A 429 2.49 32.33 4.78
C LEU A 429 1.09 31.87 4.38
N ILE A 430 0.99 30.71 3.71
CA ILE A 430 -0.29 30.17 3.25
C ILE A 430 -0.54 28.79 3.85
N PRO A 431 -1.79 28.32 3.89
CA PRO A 431 -2.10 26.97 4.31
C PRO A 431 -1.39 25.92 3.45
N THR A 432 -1.13 24.76 4.04
CA THR A 432 -0.54 23.59 3.37
C THR A 432 -1.31 23.18 2.13
N GLY A 433 -0.62 22.77 1.05
CA GLY A 433 -1.25 22.23 -0.12
C GLY A 433 -1.97 23.24 -1.02
N GLN A 434 -1.55 24.50 -1.00
CA GLN A 434 -2.13 25.55 -1.82
C GLN A 434 -1.29 25.91 -3.05
N THR A 435 -0.07 25.37 -3.15
CA THR A 435 0.80 25.54 -4.32
C THR A 435 0.45 24.55 -5.44
N THR A 436 1.10 24.66 -6.59
CA THR A 436 0.95 23.68 -7.66
C THR A 436 1.76 22.41 -7.31
N PRO A 437 1.14 21.23 -7.22
CA PRO A 437 1.88 20.01 -6.89
C PRO A 437 2.62 19.49 -8.12
N VAL A 438 3.78 18.87 -7.89
CA VAL A 438 4.44 18.01 -8.88
C VAL A 438 4.51 16.60 -8.32
N CYS A 439 4.14 15.61 -9.11
CA CYS A 439 4.01 14.22 -8.66
C CYS A 439 3.15 14.08 -7.39
N ASN A 440 2.06 14.85 -7.27
CA ASN A 440 1.17 14.93 -6.10
C ASN A 440 1.84 15.41 -4.80
N ILE A 441 3.07 15.94 -4.85
CA ILE A 441 3.78 16.48 -3.70
C ILE A 441 3.65 18.02 -3.73
N TYR A 442 3.22 18.59 -2.61
CA TYR A 442 3.01 20.03 -2.44
C TYR A 442 4.13 20.64 -1.58
N ASP A 443 4.36 21.91 -1.75
CA ASP A 443 5.14 22.76 -0.84
C ASP A 443 6.58 22.28 -0.58
N MET A 444 7.18 21.46 -1.49
CA MET A 444 8.63 21.14 -1.43
C MET A 444 9.47 22.38 -1.73
N GLY A 445 8.88 23.36 -2.37
CA GLY A 445 9.48 24.65 -2.65
C GLY A 445 8.70 25.78 -2.04
N GLY A 446 9.35 26.63 -1.22
CA GLY A 446 8.73 27.79 -0.59
C GLY A 446 7.84 27.45 0.59
N ASN A 447 6.94 28.32 0.94
CA ASN A 447 6.06 28.34 2.10
C ASN A 447 6.83 28.39 3.42
N VAL A 448 7.31 27.28 3.95
CA VAL A 448 8.27 27.28 5.08
C VAL A 448 9.53 26.49 4.73
N PHE A 449 10.68 26.90 5.23
CA PHE A 449 11.82 25.99 5.29
C PHE A 449 11.44 24.76 6.10
N GLU A 450 12.00 23.63 5.74
CA GLU A 450 11.72 22.37 6.42
C GLU A 450 12.98 21.82 7.10
N TRP A 451 12.95 21.64 8.42
CA TRP A 451 14.03 20.96 9.14
C TRP A 451 14.28 19.59 8.57
N THR A 452 15.56 19.21 8.50
CA THR A 452 15.99 17.86 8.12
C THR A 452 16.88 17.25 9.20
N THR A 453 17.20 15.96 9.08
CA THR A 453 18.18 15.30 9.95
C THR A 453 19.62 15.59 9.56
N GLU A 454 19.86 16.27 8.43
CA GLU A 454 21.18 16.72 7.96
C GLU A 454 21.78 17.74 8.92
N SER A 455 23.11 17.72 9.11
CA SER A 455 23.83 18.64 9.95
C SER A 455 24.74 19.56 9.12
N TYR A 456 24.94 20.78 9.62
CA TYR A 456 25.88 21.74 9.07
C TYR A 456 27.13 21.85 9.96
N SER A 457 28.28 22.20 9.38
CA SER A 457 29.56 22.19 10.07
C SER A 457 29.79 23.33 11.09
N ASP A 458 28.92 24.34 11.13
CA ASP A 458 28.99 25.44 12.09
C ASP A 458 28.40 24.98 13.45
N THR A 459 29.15 25.19 14.53
CA THR A 459 28.74 24.79 15.88
C THR A 459 27.62 25.67 16.47
N ASP A 460 27.49 26.91 16.01
CA ASP A 460 26.46 27.85 16.46
C ASP A 460 25.16 27.70 15.65
N SER A 461 25.25 27.10 14.47
CA SER A 461 24.15 26.90 13.55
C SER A 461 24.22 25.51 12.90
N PRO A 462 24.14 24.42 13.71
CA PRO A 462 24.42 23.07 13.22
C PRO A 462 23.27 22.41 12.47
N ASP A 463 22.09 22.98 12.45
CA ASP A 463 20.87 22.38 11.95
C ASP A 463 20.60 22.80 10.50
N ALA A 464 20.38 21.82 9.61
CA ALA A 464 20.08 22.07 8.20
C ALA A 464 18.58 22.05 7.93
N TYR A 465 18.13 22.96 7.06
CA TYR A 465 16.79 23.01 6.52
C TYR A 465 16.79 23.14 5.00
N ARG A 466 15.65 22.86 4.36
CA ARG A 466 15.49 22.74 2.92
C ARG A 466 14.28 23.51 2.40
N GLY A 467 14.18 23.67 1.08
CA GLY A 467 12.95 24.03 0.38
C GLY A 467 12.69 25.51 0.15
N GLY A 468 13.39 26.42 0.83
CA GLY A 468 13.05 27.84 0.81
C GLY A 468 11.80 28.20 1.61
N ASN A 469 11.39 29.45 1.61
CA ASN A 469 10.19 29.89 2.32
C ASN A 469 9.51 31.11 1.65
N PHE A 470 8.37 31.52 2.20
CA PHE A 470 7.53 32.62 1.69
C PHE A 470 8.19 34.01 1.71
N SER A 471 9.32 34.20 2.43
CA SER A 471 10.00 35.50 2.57
C SER A 471 11.25 35.64 1.71
N PHE A 472 11.74 34.53 1.11
CA PHE A 472 12.92 34.53 0.24
C PHE A 472 12.54 34.39 -1.24
N HIS A 473 13.46 34.74 -2.14
CA HIS A 473 13.32 34.50 -3.55
C HIS A 473 13.64 33.03 -3.89
N PHE A 474 12.90 32.45 -4.84
CA PHE A 474 13.15 31.06 -5.24
C PHE A 474 14.55 30.80 -5.81
N ALA A 475 15.18 31.83 -6.40
CA ALA A 475 16.55 31.74 -6.91
C ALA A 475 17.61 31.62 -5.80
N ASP A 476 17.32 32.15 -4.60
CA ASP A 476 18.26 32.11 -3.47
C ASP A 476 18.16 30.78 -2.73
N PHE A 477 16.93 30.28 -2.55
CA PHE A 477 16.65 29.01 -1.86
C PHE A 477 15.60 28.21 -2.61
N PRO A 478 15.96 27.55 -3.73
CA PRO A 478 15.04 26.69 -4.47
C PRO A 478 14.66 25.43 -3.69
N ALA A 479 13.74 24.65 -4.20
CA ALA A 479 13.23 23.43 -3.54
C ALA A 479 14.35 22.45 -3.14
N GLY A 480 15.41 22.32 -3.95
CA GLY A 480 16.59 21.51 -3.63
C GLY A 480 17.66 22.24 -2.80
N GLY A 481 17.47 23.54 -2.52
CA GLY A 481 18.43 24.36 -1.78
C GLY A 481 18.61 23.92 -0.34
N ARG A 482 19.82 24.16 0.20
CA ARG A 482 20.17 23.95 1.60
C ARG A 482 20.34 25.27 2.30
N GLY A 483 19.79 25.38 3.50
CA GLY A 483 20.09 26.43 4.46
C GLY A 483 20.49 25.83 5.80
N TYR A 484 20.94 26.65 6.70
CA TYR A 484 21.35 26.23 8.04
C TYR A 484 20.94 27.30 9.09
N GLY A 485 20.77 26.85 10.31
CA GLY A 485 20.38 27.74 11.41
C GLY A 485 20.73 27.17 12.77
N SER A 486 20.63 28.04 13.78
CA SER A 486 20.73 27.63 15.18
C SER A 486 19.50 26.82 15.57
N ALA A 487 19.58 26.12 16.72
CA ALA A 487 18.49 25.27 17.26
C ALA A 487 17.21 26.05 17.68
N GLY A 488 16.98 27.24 17.15
CA GLY A 488 15.82 28.09 17.44
C GLY A 488 14.52 27.60 16.80
N ALA A 489 13.43 28.16 17.24
CA ALA A 489 12.11 27.98 16.62
C ALA A 489 11.74 29.28 15.89
N TYR A 490 11.50 29.17 14.58
CA TYR A 490 11.30 30.32 13.71
C TYR A 490 9.93 30.25 13.03
N ASP A 491 9.36 31.40 12.70
CA ASP A 491 8.11 31.54 11.96
C ASP A 491 8.20 31.00 10.53
N ILE A 492 9.39 31.06 9.94
CA ILE A 492 9.68 30.65 8.55
C ILE A 492 10.14 29.20 8.42
N VAL A 493 10.21 28.42 9.52
CA VAL A 493 10.72 27.04 9.50
C VAL A 493 9.70 26.08 10.10
N GLY A 494 9.29 25.12 9.32
CA GLY A 494 8.46 23.98 9.68
C GLY A 494 9.21 22.66 9.47
N PHE A 495 8.49 21.60 9.08
CA PHE A 495 9.09 20.29 8.82
C PHE A 495 8.15 19.39 8.01
N ARG A 496 8.69 18.32 7.48
CA ARG A 496 7.96 17.28 6.74
C ARG A 496 8.32 15.90 7.25
N LEU A 497 7.34 14.99 7.20
CA LEU A 497 7.53 13.61 7.60
C LEU A 497 7.84 12.72 6.39
N THR A 498 8.62 11.69 6.64
CA THR A 498 8.74 10.50 5.79
C THR A 498 8.13 9.29 6.49
N LEU A 499 7.77 8.25 5.73
CA LEU A 499 7.21 7.02 6.26
C LEU A 499 7.92 5.83 5.60
N PHE A 500 8.42 4.92 6.44
CA PHE A 500 9.15 3.71 6.08
C PHE A 500 8.45 2.47 6.65
N MET A 501 8.50 1.36 5.89
CA MET A 501 7.89 0.07 6.27
C MET A 501 8.88 -0.89 6.89
#